data_ec928f51dff5732b50cf5925e6b98f38
#
_entry.id   ec928f51dff5732b50cf5925e6b98f38
#
_cell.length_a   1.000
_cell.length_b   1.000
_cell.length_c   1.000
_cell.angle_alpha   90.00
_cell.angle_beta   90.00
_cell.angle_gamma   90.00
#
_symmetry.space_group_name_H-M   'P 1'
#
loop_
_entity.id
_entity.type
_entity.pdbx_description
1 polymer ?
#
loop_
_entity_poly.entity_id
_entity_poly.type
_entity_poly.pdbx_seq_one_letter_code
_entity_poly.pdbx_strand_id
1 'polypeptide(L)'
;MTDRTRLFDLTGRSALVTGAAGGIGSAVAQALAGAGAAVLVTDVDADAAAAVAERIAVAGGKADSAVLDVRDRASADAAMARAAALGDGTLHILVNNAGTIAPAMFADLQEESFRQVLDIHVLGTFHCSQAALAFLPTDGTGRIINVTSSAGLVGTLGQVNYSAAKAGIIGITKSLARELARRNILVNALAPLAATPMTETIRTNEKFAATMLARIPLGRWAEPAEIAGAFVFLASDASSFITGQVLPVDGGLVM
;
A
#
# COMPACT_ATOMS: atom_id res chain seq x y z
N MET A 1 14.37 -4.01 29.18
CA MET A 1 13.11 -4.73 28.91
C MET A 1 12.28 -3.83 28.03
N THR A 2 12.05 -4.21 26.78
CA THR A 2 11.20 -3.45 25.84
C THR A 2 9.78 -3.47 26.39
N ASP A 3 9.20 -2.32 26.57
CA ASP A 3 7.80 -2.18 26.99
C ASP A 3 6.90 -2.80 25.93
N ARG A 4 6.38 -4.00 26.19
CA ARG A 4 5.53 -4.76 25.26
C ARG A 4 4.20 -4.06 24.95
N THR A 5 3.83 -3.02 25.69
CA THR A 5 2.61 -2.24 25.47
C THR A 5 2.74 -1.30 24.28
N ARG A 6 3.96 -1.07 23.75
CA ARG A 6 4.24 -0.15 22.65
C ARG A 6 4.61 -0.81 21.32
N LEU A 7 4.37 -2.10 21.17
CA LEU A 7 4.76 -2.83 19.95
C LEU A 7 4.18 -2.26 18.65
N PHE A 8 3.01 -1.64 18.72
CA PHE A 8 2.30 -1.03 17.59
C PHE A 8 2.40 0.50 17.56
N ASP A 9 3.13 1.10 18.50
CA ASP A 9 3.32 2.55 18.59
C ASP A 9 4.24 3.03 17.45
N LEU A 10 3.76 4.00 16.68
CA LEU A 10 4.50 4.65 15.60
C LEU A 10 4.88 6.10 15.94
N THR A 11 4.77 6.50 17.20
CA THR A 11 5.16 7.84 17.65
C THR A 11 6.62 8.13 17.28
N GLY A 12 6.85 9.29 16.68
CA GLY A 12 8.16 9.69 16.18
C GLY A 12 8.52 9.13 14.79
N ARG A 13 7.66 8.31 14.17
CA ARG A 13 7.84 7.83 12.80
C ARG A 13 7.12 8.72 11.79
N SER A 14 7.69 8.83 10.61
CA SER A 14 7.05 9.44 9.45
C SER A 14 6.68 8.37 8.44
N ALA A 15 5.58 8.56 7.72
CA ALA A 15 5.08 7.65 6.73
C ALA A 15 4.65 8.39 5.45
N LEU A 16 4.79 7.74 4.30
CA LEU A 16 4.19 8.15 3.03
C LEU A 16 3.29 7.03 2.52
N VAL A 17 2.07 7.37 2.13
CA VAL A 17 1.12 6.43 1.52
C VAL A 17 0.76 6.93 0.12
N THR A 18 1.05 6.14 -0.92
CA THR A 18 0.70 6.46 -2.30
C THR A 18 -0.72 6.03 -2.63
N GLY A 19 -1.44 6.80 -3.48
CA GLY A 19 -2.83 6.49 -3.83
C GLY A 19 -3.75 6.54 -2.59
N ALA A 20 -3.56 7.55 -1.74
CA ALA A 20 -4.19 7.62 -0.44
C ALA A 20 -5.43 8.54 -0.39
N ALA A 21 -5.92 9.03 -1.54
CA ALA A 21 -7.12 9.86 -1.62
C ALA A 21 -8.41 9.10 -1.26
N GLY A 22 -8.38 7.76 -1.30
CA GLY A 22 -9.58 6.95 -1.00
C GLY A 22 -9.28 5.48 -0.73
N GLY A 23 -10.34 4.70 -0.55
CA GLY A 23 -10.27 3.25 -0.41
C GLY A 23 -9.33 2.78 0.71
N ILE A 24 -8.52 1.77 0.41
CA ILE A 24 -7.55 1.20 1.36
C ILE A 24 -6.49 2.24 1.74
N GLY A 25 -5.97 3.02 0.78
CA GLY A 25 -4.91 4.00 1.04
C GLY A 25 -5.29 5.05 2.08
N SER A 26 -6.51 5.59 1.99
CA SER A 26 -7.04 6.54 2.98
C SER A 26 -7.19 5.91 4.38
N ALA A 27 -7.71 4.68 4.46
CA ALA A 27 -7.83 3.97 5.73
C ALA A 27 -6.46 3.66 6.34
N VAL A 28 -5.47 3.28 5.52
CA VAL A 28 -4.09 3.05 5.95
C VAL A 28 -3.45 4.33 6.48
N ALA A 29 -3.59 5.46 5.76
CA ALA A 29 -3.06 6.74 6.21
C ALA A 29 -3.63 7.13 7.59
N GLN A 30 -4.96 7.00 7.77
CA GLN A 30 -5.62 7.27 9.04
C GLN A 30 -5.15 6.33 10.15
N ALA A 31 -4.99 5.04 9.88
CA ALA A 31 -4.54 4.06 10.87
C ALA A 31 -3.09 4.28 11.31
N LEU A 32 -2.19 4.59 10.36
CA LEU A 32 -0.79 4.93 10.69
C LEU A 32 -0.71 6.21 11.54
N ALA A 33 -1.50 7.23 11.20
CA ALA A 33 -1.58 8.46 11.99
C ALA A 33 -2.20 8.21 13.37
N GLY A 34 -3.25 7.40 13.47
CA GLY A 34 -3.86 6.98 14.73
C GLY A 34 -2.91 6.18 15.62
N ALA A 35 -1.92 5.49 15.03
CA ALA A 35 -0.85 4.81 15.75
C ALA A 35 0.33 5.75 16.12
N GLY A 36 0.27 7.04 15.78
CA GLY A 36 1.23 8.07 16.18
C GLY A 36 2.20 8.52 15.08
N ALA A 37 2.12 7.99 13.87
CA ALA A 37 2.98 8.42 12.76
C ALA A 37 2.59 9.80 12.22
N ALA A 38 3.58 10.58 11.74
CA ALA A 38 3.34 11.74 10.89
C ALA A 38 3.20 11.26 9.43
N VAL A 39 2.06 11.48 8.80
CA VAL A 39 1.72 10.85 7.51
C VAL A 39 1.66 11.88 6.38
N LEU A 40 2.41 11.65 5.30
CA LEU A 40 2.19 12.32 4.03
C LEU A 40 1.20 11.51 3.19
N VAL A 41 0.01 12.08 2.98
CA VAL A 41 -1.05 11.53 2.14
C VAL A 41 -0.79 11.95 0.70
N THR A 42 -0.59 11.01 -0.21
CA THR A 42 -0.27 11.36 -1.60
C THR A 42 -1.19 10.68 -2.60
N ASP A 43 -1.58 11.44 -3.62
CA ASP A 43 -2.39 10.98 -4.75
C ASP A 43 -2.15 11.91 -5.95
N VAL A 44 -2.63 11.50 -7.14
CA VAL A 44 -2.72 12.39 -8.31
C VAL A 44 -3.82 13.43 -8.15
N ASP A 45 -4.85 13.13 -7.34
CA ASP A 45 -5.93 14.03 -6.96
C ASP A 45 -5.52 14.80 -5.68
N ALA A 46 -5.08 16.05 -5.89
CA ALA A 46 -4.61 16.93 -4.82
C ALA A 46 -5.68 17.23 -3.77
N ASP A 47 -6.90 17.51 -4.23
CA ASP A 47 -8.00 17.93 -3.35
C ASP A 47 -8.48 16.77 -2.49
N ALA A 48 -8.61 15.59 -3.07
CA ALA A 48 -8.99 14.38 -2.35
C ALA A 48 -7.90 13.95 -1.34
N ALA A 49 -6.61 14.09 -1.68
CA ALA A 49 -5.50 13.84 -0.75
C ALA A 49 -5.52 14.83 0.41
N ALA A 50 -5.72 16.13 0.14
CA ALA A 50 -5.83 17.17 1.16
C ALA A 50 -7.01 16.91 2.12
N ALA A 51 -8.16 16.50 1.60
CA ALA A 51 -9.31 16.15 2.43
C ALA A 51 -9.05 14.97 3.36
N VAL A 52 -8.22 13.99 2.96
CA VAL A 52 -7.80 12.90 3.87
C VAL A 52 -6.86 13.42 4.95
N ALA A 53 -5.87 14.25 4.59
CA ALA A 53 -4.96 14.84 5.57
C ALA A 53 -5.69 15.70 6.61
N GLU A 54 -6.68 16.48 6.17
CA GLU A 54 -7.54 17.27 7.07
C GLU A 54 -8.33 16.39 8.05
N ARG A 55 -8.92 15.29 7.57
CA ARG A 55 -9.63 14.34 8.46
C ARG A 55 -8.69 13.75 9.53
N ILE A 56 -7.44 13.45 9.14
CA ILE A 56 -6.43 12.97 10.11
C ILE A 56 -6.12 14.07 11.14
N ALA A 57 -5.94 15.31 10.70
CA ALA A 57 -5.65 16.44 11.60
C ALA A 57 -6.82 16.73 12.57
N VAL A 58 -8.06 16.69 12.08
CA VAL A 58 -9.28 16.84 12.92
C VAL A 58 -9.39 15.73 13.97
N ALA A 59 -8.93 14.51 13.63
CA ALA A 59 -8.86 13.40 14.58
C ALA A 59 -7.67 13.47 15.55
N GLY A 60 -6.85 14.53 15.49
CA GLY A 60 -5.69 14.75 16.36
C GLY A 60 -4.39 14.11 15.87
N GLY A 61 -4.38 13.52 14.68
CA GLY A 61 -3.18 12.98 14.05
C GLY A 61 -2.33 14.06 13.36
N LYS A 62 -1.09 13.72 13.00
CA LYS A 62 -0.19 14.59 12.23
C LYS A 62 -0.19 14.15 10.77
N ALA A 63 -0.66 14.98 9.87
CA ALA A 63 -0.66 14.70 8.45
C ALA A 63 -0.43 15.95 7.59
N ASP A 64 0.07 15.72 6.39
CA ASP A 64 0.18 16.68 5.30
C ASP A 64 -0.19 15.97 3.99
N SER A 65 -0.39 16.68 2.89
CA SER A 65 -0.73 16.12 1.60
C SER A 65 0.17 16.63 0.49
N ALA A 66 0.36 15.82 -0.57
CA ALA A 66 1.08 16.23 -1.77
C ALA A 66 0.52 15.51 -3.01
N VAL A 67 0.66 16.15 -4.16
CA VAL A 67 0.46 15.48 -5.45
C VAL A 67 1.60 14.50 -5.69
N LEU A 68 1.27 13.28 -6.12
CA LEU A 68 2.23 12.28 -6.52
C LEU A 68 1.68 11.45 -7.68
N ASP A 69 2.25 11.62 -8.87
CA ASP A 69 2.15 10.62 -9.93
C ASP A 69 3.32 9.64 -9.79
N VAL A 70 3.02 8.41 -9.40
CA VAL A 70 4.04 7.36 -9.18
C VAL A 70 4.79 6.97 -10.47
N ARG A 71 4.24 7.31 -11.64
CA ARG A 71 4.90 7.07 -12.94
C ARG A 71 6.03 8.08 -13.21
N ASP A 72 6.00 9.22 -12.53
CA ASP A 72 7.01 10.26 -12.65
C ASP A 72 8.03 10.17 -11.50
N ARG A 73 9.27 9.89 -11.87
CA ARG A 73 10.35 9.79 -10.91
C ARG A 73 10.62 11.09 -10.17
N ALA A 74 10.54 12.23 -10.82
CA ALA A 74 10.76 13.53 -10.17
C ALA A 74 9.65 13.83 -9.15
N SER A 75 8.40 13.47 -9.46
CA SER A 75 7.29 13.52 -8.51
C SER A 75 7.54 12.64 -7.29
N ALA A 76 8.06 11.42 -7.50
CA ALA A 76 8.41 10.52 -6.40
C ALA A 76 9.53 11.10 -5.51
N ASP A 77 10.61 11.62 -6.10
CA ASP A 77 11.72 12.22 -5.37
C ASP A 77 11.24 13.40 -4.49
N ALA A 78 10.41 14.28 -5.04
CA ALA A 78 9.84 15.42 -4.31
C ALA A 78 8.93 14.97 -3.15
N ALA A 79 8.08 13.98 -3.36
CA ALA A 79 7.19 13.45 -2.33
C ALA A 79 7.97 12.79 -1.18
N MET A 80 9.02 12.01 -1.48
CA MET A 80 9.86 11.38 -0.45
C MET A 80 10.59 12.42 0.40
N ALA A 81 11.13 13.47 -0.22
CA ALA A 81 11.78 14.58 0.50
C ALA A 81 10.78 15.30 1.43
N ARG A 82 9.54 15.54 0.96
CA ARG A 82 8.49 16.16 1.78
C ARG A 82 8.06 15.28 2.95
N ALA A 83 7.92 13.96 2.71
CA ALA A 83 7.60 13.00 3.78
C ALA A 83 8.71 12.92 4.83
N ALA A 84 9.97 12.95 4.41
CA ALA A 84 11.12 12.96 5.31
C ALA A 84 11.12 14.23 6.18
N ALA A 85 10.73 15.39 5.64
CA ALA A 85 10.64 16.64 6.40
C ALA A 85 9.60 16.57 7.56
N LEU A 86 8.59 15.72 7.46
CA LEU A 86 7.63 15.47 8.55
C LEU A 86 8.25 14.66 9.71
N GLY A 87 9.36 13.96 9.45
CA GLY A 87 10.09 13.11 10.39
C GLY A 87 11.51 13.57 10.63
N ASP A 88 11.74 14.87 10.73
CA ASP A 88 13.06 15.48 11.03
C ASP A 88 14.18 15.00 10.06
N GLY A 89 13.84 14.91 8.78
CA GLY A 89 14.76 14.48 7.72
C GLY A 89 14.74 12.97 7.44
N THR A 90 13.89 12.20 8.12
CA THR A 90 13.80 10.74 7.99
C THR A 90 12.42 10.31 7.49
N LEU A 91 12.36 9.42 6.51
CA LEU A 91 11.14 8.70 6.13
C LEU A 91 11.24 7.26 6.65
N HIS A 92 10.41 6.90 7.64
CA HIS A 92 10.46 5.58 8.26
C HIS A 92 9.65 4.53 7.50
N ILE A 93 8.49 4.92 6.96
CA ILE A 93 7.51 3.99 6.39
C ILE A 93 7.09 4.47 4.99
N LEU A 94 7.32 3.65 3.98
CA LEU A 94 6.76 3.81 2.65
C LEU A 94 5.68 2.76 2.41
N VAL A 95 4.46 3.19 2.05
CA VAL A 95 3.38 2.31 1.60
C VAL A 95 3.12 2.54 0.11
N ASN A 96 3.50 1.59 -0.73
CA ASN A 96 3.21 1.57 -2.16
C ASN A 96 1.82 0.98 -2.38
N ASN A 97 0.78 1.83 -2.31
CA ASN A 97 -0.62 1.44 -2.46
C ASN A 97 -1.23 1.92 -3.79
N ALA A 98 -0.70 2.95 -4.43
CA ALA A 98 -1.22 3.48 -5.69
C ALA A 98 -1.48 2.39 -6.72
N GLY A 99 -2.63 2.45 -7.39
CA GLY A 99 -2.99 1.44 -8.36
C GLY A 99 -4.29 1.73 -9.11
N THR A 100 -4.47 1.02 -10.21
CA THR A 100 -5.65 1.08 -11.07
C THR A 100 -5.99 -0.30 -11.60
N ILE A 101 -7.17 -0.43 -12.20
CA ILE A 101 -7.59 -1.62 -12.94
C ILE A 101 -8.03 -1.23 -14.35
N ALA A 102 -7.80 -2.12 -15.30
CA ALA A 102 -8.33 -2.02 -16.68
C ALA A 102 -8.73 -3.44 -17.12
N PRO A 103 -9.89 -3.94 -16.62
CA PRO A 103 -10.33 -5.30 -16.86
C PRO A 103 -10.77 -5.48 -18.32
N ALA A 104 -10.28 -6.54 -18.95
CA ALA A 104 -10.69 -7.01 -20.27
C ALA A 104 -10.36 -8.48 -20.41
N MET A 105 -11.14 -9.23 -21.20
CA MET A 105 -10.74 -10.58 -21.61
C MET A 105 -9.47 -10.51 -22.45
N PHE A 106 -8.61 -11.52 -22.37
CA PHE A 106 -7.28 -11.48 -23.01
C PHE A 106 -7.34 -11.17 -24.50
N ALA A 107 -8.32 -11.70 -25.21
CA ALA A 107 -8.50 -11.44 -26.65
C ALA A 107 -8.81 -9.97 -26.97
N ASP A 108 -9.39 -9.23 -26.04
CA ASP A 108 -9.82 -7.84 -26.22
C ASP A 108 -8.90 -6.83 -25.51
N LEU A 109 -7.93 -7.33 -24.72
CA LEU A 109 -7.04 -6.50 -23.92
C LEU A 109 -6.08 -5.71 -24.82
N GLN A 110 -6.18 -4.38 -24.76
CA GLN A 110 -5.31 -3.49 -25.51
C GLN A 110 -3.94 -3.36 -24.84
N GLU A 111 -2.89 -3.29 -25.67
CA GLU A 111 -1.51 -3.13 -25.18
C GLU A 111 -1.32 -1.88 -24.33
N GLU A 112 -1.98 -0.78 -24.69
CA GLU A 112 -1.92 0.47 -23.93
C GLU A 112 -2.45 0.30 -22.52
N SER A 113 -3.61 -0.36 -22.36
CA SER A 113 -4.18 -0.68 -21.04
C SER A 113 -3.28 -1.62 -20.23
N PHE A 114 -2.62 -2.57 -20.92
CA PHE A 114 -1.64 -3.45 -20.28
C PHE A 114 -0.45 -2.65 -19.73
N ARG A 115 0.16 -1.80 -20.57
CA ARG A 115 1.29 -0.94 -20.18
C ARG A 115 0.92 0.02 -19.05
N GLN A 116 -0.21 0.72 -19.16
CA GLN A 116 -0.68 1.65 -18.13
C GLN A 116 -0.77 1.00 -16.75
N VAL A 117 -1.31 -0.21 -16.68
CA VAL A 117 -1.42 -0.94 -15.40
C VAL A 117 -0.03 -1.30 -14.86
N LEU A 118 0.90 -1.77 -15.72
CA LEU A 118 2.28 -2.05 -15.31
C LEU A 118 3.01 -0.78 -14.85
N ASP A 119 2.85 0.33 -15.56
CA ASP A 119 3.54 1.59 -15.24
C ASP A 119 3.12 2.12 -13.86
N ILE A 120 1.82 2.11 -13.57
CA ILE A 120 1.34 2.58 -12.26
C ILE A 120 1.79 1.64 -11.15
N HIS A 121 1.62 0.34 -11.31
CA HIS A 121 1.86 -0.62 -10.24
C HIS A 121 3.34 -0.99 -10.07
N VAL A 122 3.98 -1.42 -11.17
CA VAL A 122 5.34 -1.98 -11.11
C VAL A 122 6.38 -0.87 -11.13
N LEU A 123 6.32 -0.01 -12.18
CA LEU A 123 7.26 1.09 -12.31
C LEU A 123 7.06 2.12 -11.19
N GLY A 124 5.80 2.41 -10.81
CA GLY A 124 5.49 3.28 -9.68
C GLY A 124 6.06 2.76 -8.35
N THR A 125 5.91 1.46 -8.05
CA THR A 125 6.54 0.84 -6.86
C THR A 125 8.06 0.94 -6.93
N PHE A 126 8.66 0.75 -8.10
CA PHE A 126 10.10 0.90 -8.29
C PHE A 126 10.55 2.34 -8.03
N HIS A 127 9.92 3.34 -8.66
CA HIS A 127 10.27 4.76 -8.48
C HIS A 127 10.19 5.19 -7.02
N CYS A 128 9.06 4.93 -6.37
CA CYS A 128 8.85 5.32 -4.98
C CYS A 128 9.81 4.60 -4.03
N SER A 129 10.01 3.29 -4.20
CA SER A 129 10.93 2.55 -3.34
C SER A 129 12.37 3.01 -3.51
N GLN A 130 12.82 3.27 -4.74
CA GLN A 130 14.18 3.74 -5.00
C GLN A 130 14.40 5.18 -4.49
N ALA A 131 13.43 6.08 -4.67
CA ALA A 131 13.49 7.45 -4.14
C ALA A 131 13.53 7.46 -2.60
N ALA A 132 12.80 6.56 -1.95
CA ALA A 132 12.77 6.46 -0.48
C ALA A 132 14.11 6.04 0.12
N LEU A 133 14.99 5.34 -0.62
CA LEU A 133 16.26 4.83 -0.10
C LEU A 133 17.21 5.92 0.43
N ALA A 134 17.06 7.16 -0.01
CA ALA A 134 17.84 8.29 0.47
C ALA A 134 17.44 8.74 1.89
N PHE A 135 16.22 8.40 2.33
CA PHE A 135 15.62 8.88 3.57
C PHE A 135 15.29 7.76 4.56
N LEU A 136 15.24 6.50 4.11
CA LEU A 136 14.93 5.36 4.96
C LEU A 136 16.05 5.11 5.98
N PRO A 137 15.74 5.03 7.30
CA PRO A 137 16.73 4.77 8.33
C PRO A 137 17.26 3.34 8.26
N THR A 138 18.48 3.16 8.79
CA THR A 138 19.20 1.86 8.81
C THR A 138 19.33 1.28 10.21
N ASP A 139 18.60 1.83 11.16
CA ASP A 139 18.58 1.43 12.58
C ASP A 139 17.58 0.29 12.90
N GLY A 140 16.91 -0.24 11.86
CA GLY A 140 15.89 -1.28 12.00
C GLY A 140 14.46 -0.76 12.05
N THR A 141 14.25 0.57 11.91
CA THR A 141 12.91 1.18 11.88
C THR A 141 12.38 1.41 10.47
N GLY A 142 13.24 1.26 9.43
CA GLY A 142 12.87 1.44 8.02
C GLY A 142 11.92 0.34 7.52
N ARG A 143 10.82 0.75 6.87
CA ARG A 143 9.76 -0.15 6.35
C ARG A 143 9.36 0.22 4.93
N ILE A 144 9.30 -0.76 4.04
CA ILE A 144 8.61 -0.65 2.75
C ILE A 144 7.48 -1.68 2.74
N ILE A 145 6.25 -1.22 2.57
CA ILE A 145 5.06 -2.07 2.53
C ILE A 145 4.41 -1.92 1.16
N ASN A 146 4.43 -2.98 0.38
CA ASN A 146 3.87 -3.01 -0.96
C ASN A 146 2.47 -3.59 -0.94
N VAL A 147 1.57 -3.07 -1.80
CA VAL A 147 0.23 -3.62 -1.95
C VAL A 147 0.15 -4.49 -3.20
N THR A 148 0.10 -5.81 -3.00
CA THR A 148 -0.20 -6.78 -4.04
C THR A 148 -1.71 -7.13 -4.03
N SER A 149 -2.07 -8.32 -4.48
CA SER A 149 -3.45 -8.81 -4.55
C SER A 149 -3.47 -10.33 -4.63
N SER A 150 -4.58 -10.94 -4.28
CA SER A 150 -4.90 -12.34 -4.64
C SER A 150 -4.71 -12.59 -6.14
N ALA A 151 -5.01 -11.61 -6.99
CA ALA A 151 -4.77 -11.69 -8.44
C ALA A 151 -3.30 -11.91 -8.80
N GLY A 152 -2.36 -11.38 -8.01
CA GLY A 152 -0.93 -11.61 -8.18
C GLY A 152 -0.46 -12.99 -7.68
N LEU A 153 -1.24 -13.63 -6.80
CA LEU A 153 -0.94 -14.94 -6.23
C LEU A 153 -1.49 -16.09 -7.10
N VAL A 154 -2.75 -15.97 -7.54
CA VAL A 154 -3.48 -17.08 -8.20
C VAL A 154 -4.09 -16.70 -9.55
N GLY A 155 -3.90 -15.46 -9.99
CA GLY A 155 -4.53 -14.95 -11.21
C GLY A 155 -6.01 -14.59 -11.03
N THR A 156 -6.56 -13.83 -11.98
CA THR A 156 -7.98 -13.46 -12.00
C THR A 156 -8.47 -13.34 -13.44
N LEU A 157 -9.63 -13.87 -13.73
CA LEU A 157 -10.28 -13.82 -15.05
C LEU A 157 -10.49 -12.36 -15.48
N GLY A 158 -10.14 -12.03 -16.71
CA GLY A 158 -10.28 -10.68 -17.27
C GLY A 158 -9.34 -9.63 -16.69
N GLN A 159 -8.25 -10.04 -16.02
CA GLN A 159 -7.29 -9.13 -15.38
C GLN A 159 -5.84 -9.59 -15.60
N VAL A 160 -5.47 -10.00 -16.80
CA VAL A 160 -4.09 -10.47 -17.11
C VAL A 160 -3.07 -9.38 -16.82
N ASN A 161 -3.33 -8.12 -17.20
CA ASN A 161 -2.50 -6.95 -16.90
C ASN A 161 -2.33 -6.73 -15.39
N TYR A 162 -3.42 -6.73 -14.64
CA TYR A 162 -3.42 -6.52 -13.19
C TYR A 162 -2.73 -7.68 -12.45
N SER A 163 -3.01 -8.92 -12.84
CA SER A 163 -2.36 -10.11 -12.27
C SER A 163 -0.86 -10.09 -12.51
N ALA A 164 -0.42 -9.75 -13.74
CA ALA A 164 1.00 -9.60 -14.07
C ALA A 164 1.67 -8.50 -13.22
N ALA A 165 1.02 -7.34 -13.09
CA ALA A 165 1.52 -6.24 -12.28
C ALA A 165 1.64 -6.63 -10.79
N LYS A 166 0.60 -7.25 -10.23
CA LYS A 166 0.60 -7.64 -8.81
C LYS A 166 1.55 -8.80 -8.51
N ALA A 167 1.79 -9.71 -9.46
CA ALA A 167 2.86 -10.71 -9.37
C ALA A 167 4.26 -10.05 -9.45
N GLY A 168 4.43 -9.04 -10.30
CA GLY A 168 5.66 -8.23 -10.36
C GLY A 168 6.00 -7.57 -9.03
N ILE A 169 5.00 -7.04 -8.31
CA ILE A 169 5.20 -6.46 -6.98
C ILE A 169 5.70 -7.53 -5.98
N ILE A 170 5.24 -8.77 -6.07
CA ILE A 170 5.73 -9.88 -5.22
C ILE A 170 7.23 -10.11 -5.49
N GLY A 171 7.64 -10.12 -6.76
CA GLY A 171 9.04 -10.24 -7.16
C GLY A 171 9.89 -9.10 -6.60
N ILE A 172 9.46 -7.84 -6.78
CA ILE A 172 10.11 -6.64 -6.24
C ILE A 172 10.25 -6.75 -4.72
N THR A 173 9.19 -7.11 -4.00
CA THR A 173 9.19 -7.24 -2.55
C THR A 173 10.26 -8.22 -2.07
N LYS A 174 10.33 -9.41 -2.67
CA LYS A 174 11.28 -10.45 -2.28
C LYS A 174 12.73 -10.08 -2.60
N SER A 175 12.97 -9.41 -3.73
CA SER A 175 14.30 -8.95 -4.12
C SER A 175 14.79 -7.83 -3.20
N LEU A 176 13.97 -6.78 -3.01
CA LEU A 176 14.31 -5.66 -2.13
C LEU A 176 14.52 -6.13 -0.67
N ALA A 177 13.72 -7.09 -0.18
CA ALA A 177 13.93 -7.66 1.15
C ALA A 177 15.32 -8.27 1.33
N ARG A 178 15.87 -8.93 0.30
CA ARG A 178 17.22 -9.50 0.33
C ARG A 178 18.31 -8.43 0.22
N GLU A 179 18.12 -7.46 -0.69
CA GLU A 179 19.11 -6.41 -0.94
C GLU A 179 19.23 -5.44 0.25
N LEU A 180 18.09 -5.10 0.88
CA LEU A 180 18.03 -4.10 1.94
C LEU A 180 18.19 -4.68 3.36
N ALA A 181 18.21 -5.99 3.51
CA ALA A 181 18.37 -6.65 4.81
C ALA A 181 19.62 -6.18 5.58
N ARG A 182 20.76 -6.02 4.89
CA ARG A 182 22.00 -5.51 5.51
C ARG A 182 21.93 -4.04 5.94
N ARG A 183 20.95 -3.32 5.42
CA ARG A 183 20.62 -1.94 5.83
C ARG A 183 19.55 -1.90 6.92
N ASN A 184 19.14 -3.05 7.46
CA ASN A 184 18.07 -3.19 8.44
C ASN A 184 16.72 -2.59 7.99
N ILE A 185 16.48 -2.53 6.67
CA ILE A 185 15.20 -2.09 6.11
C ILE A 185 14.37 -3.32 5.78
N LEU A 186 13.16 -3.40 6.34
CA LEU A 186 12.25 -4.52 6.12
C LEU A 186 11.28 -4.20 4.98
N VAL A 187 11.12 -5.18 4.07
CA VAL A 187 10.26 -5.03 2.90
C VAL A 187 9.27 -6.19 2.85
N ASN A 188 7.97 -5.88 2.94
CA ASN A 188 6.90 -6.87 2.90
C ASN A 188 5.77 -6.42 1.98
N ALA A 189 4.87 -7.34 1.64
CA ALA A 189 3.68 -7.04 0.87
C ALA A 189 2.41 -7.51 1.59
N LEU A 190 1.31 -6.79 1.33
CA LEU A 190 -0.04 -7.19 1.71
C LEU A 190 -0.87 -7.47 0.46
N ALA A 191 -1.68 -8.53 0.50
CA ALA A 191 -2.66 -8.85 -0.53
C ALA A 191 -4.08 -8.66 0.05
N PRO A 192 -4.60 -7.41 0.07
CA PRO A 192 -5.85 -7.08 0.71
C PRO A 192 -7.07 -7.38 -0.17
N LEU A 193 -8.22 -7.65 0.48
CA LEU A 193 -9.54 -7.67 -0.15
C LEU A 193 -10.50 -6.83 0.70
N ALA A 194 -10.97 -5.70 0.17
CA ALA A 194 -11.89 -4.81 0.85
C ALA A 194 -12.97 -4.23 -0.06
N ALA A 195 -14.05 -3.76 0.53
CA ALA A 195 -15.10 -3.02 -0.13
C ALA A 195 -14.61 -1.59 -0.44
N THR A 196 -14.29 -1.35 -1.71
CA THR A 196 -13.77 -0.07 -2.21
C THR A 196 -14.46 0.30 -3.53
N PRO A 197 -14.33 1.53 -4.04
CA PRO A 197 -14.79 1.86 -5.39
C PRO A 197 -14.19 0.93 -6.47
N MET A 198 -12.93 0.52 -6.34
CA MET A 198 -12.28 -0.42 -7.26
C MET A 198 -12.97 -1.79 -7.34
N THR A 199 -13.58 -2.25 -6.24
CA THR A 199 -14.28 -3.54 -6.16
C THR A 199 -15.79 -3.42 -6.32
N GLU A 200 -16.34 -2.21 -6.49
CA GLU A 200 -17.78 -1.96 -6.51
C GLU A 200 -18.49 -2.75 -7.61
N THR A 201 -17.97 -2.72 -8.84
CA THR A 201 -18.56 -3.46 -9.97
C THR A 201 -18.73 -4.94 -9.68
N ILE A 202 -17.73 -5.58 -9.03
CA ILE A 202 -17.80 -7.01 -8.69
C ILE A 202 -18.79 -7.25 -7.55
N ARG A 203 -18.89 -6.31 -6.60
CA ARG A 203 -19.78 -6.42 -5.44
C ARG A 203 -21.25 -6.19 -5.77
N THR A 204 -21.54 -5.34 -6.76
CA THR A 204 -22.91 -4.95 -7.12
C THR A 204 -23.47 -5.69 -8.34
N ASN A 205 -22.63 -6.33 -9.14
CA ASN A 205 -23.07 -7.09 -10.30
C ASN A 205 -23.72 -8.40 -9.89
N GLU A 206 -25.02 -8.56 -10.18
CA GLU A 206 -25.83 -9.73 -9.78
C GLU A 206 -25.23 -11.09 -10.20
N LYS A 207 -24.51 -11.13 -11.35
CA LYS A 207 -23.89 -12.37 -11.84
C LYS A 207 -22.66 -12.80 -11.02
N PHE A 208 -21.92 -11.85 -10.48
CA PHE A 208 -20.62 -12.11 -9.87
C PHE A 208 -20.61 -11.97 -8.35
N ALA A 209 -21.47 -11.12 -7.80
CA ALA A 209 -21.48 -10.79 -6.37
C ALA A 209 -21.60 -12.03 -5.48
N ALA A 210 -22.60 -12.88 -5.71
CA ALA A 210 -22.83 -14.09 -4.93
C ALA A 210 -21.69 -15.10 -5.08
N THR A 211 -21.20 -15.30 -6.32
CA THR A 211 -20.08 -16.23 -6.59
C THR A 211 -18.79 -15.76 -5.94
N MET A 212 -18.51 -14.46 -5.99
CA MET A 212 -17.32 -13.89 -5.37
C MET A 212 -17.40 -13.96 -3.85
N LEU A 213 -18.56 -13.65 -3.27
CA LEU A 213 -18.78 -13.73 -1.84
C LEU A 213 -18.63 -15.17 -1.31
N ALA A 214 -19.14 -16.17 -2.06
CA ALA A 214 -19.02 -17.58 -1.71
C ALA A 214 -17.56 -18.08 -1.69
N ARG A 215 -16.63 -17.38 -2.35
CA ARG A 215 -15.19 -17.70 -2.33
C ARG A 215 -14.47 -17.16 -1.12
N ILE A 216 -15.08 -16.27 -0.36
CA ILE A 216 -14.50 -15.68 0.86
C ILE A 216 -14.97 -16.51 2.05
N PRO A 217 -14.11 -17.31 2.72
CA PRO A 217 -14.53 -18.13 3.86
C PRO A 217 -15.19 -17.37 5.00
N LEU A 218 -14.79 -16.11 5.25
CA LEU A 218 -15.46 -15.25 6.25
C LEU A 218 -16.85 -14.76 5.81
N GLY A 219 -17.30 -15.05 4.58
CA GLY A 219 -18.65 -14.80 4.07
C GLY A 219 -19.02 -13.33 3.88
N ARG A 220 -18.04 -12.42 3.91
CA ARG A 220 -18.25 -10.98 3.74
C ARG A 220 -17.03 -10.28 3.16
N TRP A 221 -17.23 -9.10 2.62
CA TRP A 221 -16.16 -8.17 2.30
C TRP A 221 -15.69 -7.47 3.58
N ALA A 222 -14.38 -7.22 3.67
CA ALA A 222 -13.85 -6.38 4.74
C ALA A 222 -14.11 -4.90 4.43
N GLU A 223 -14.31 -4.10 5.46
CA GLU A 223 -14.19 -2.65 5.35
C GLU A 223 -12.70 -2.25 5.26
N PRO A 224 -12.34 -1.16 4.54
CA PRO A 224 -10.95 -0.72 4.44
C PRO A 224 -10.23 -0.55 5.79
N ALA A 225 -10.95 -0.12 6.83
CA ALA A 225 -10.41 0.02 8.18
C ALA A 225 -9.96 -1.31 8.81
N GLU A 226 -10.62 -2.43 8.48
CA GLU A 226 -10.23 -3.76 8.97
C GLU A 226 -8.90 -4.23 8.36
N ILE A 227 -8.61 -3.80 7.12
CA ILE A 227 -7.36 -4.10 6.42
C ILE A 227 -6.20 -3.28 7.01
N ALA A 228 -6.48 -2.03 7.42
CA ALA A 228 -5.46 -1.06 7.83
C ALA A 228 -4.62 -1.53 9.03
N GLY A 229 -5.19 -2.32 9.94
CA GLY A 229 -4.46 -2.89 11.09
C GLY A 229 -3.25 -3.74 10.69
N ALA A 230 -3.31 -4.46 9.58
CA ALA A 230 -2.19 -5.25 9.07
C ALA A 230 -1.03 -4.36 8.57
N PHE A 231 -1.33 -3.17 8.06
CA PHE A 231 -0.30 -2.18 7.70
C PHE A 231 0.38 -1.61 8.95
N VAL A 232 -0.36 -1.28 10.00
CA VAL A 232 0.20 -0.84 11.28
C VAL A 232 1.11 -1.92 11.86
N PHE A 233 0.70 -3.20 11.80
CA PHE A 233 1.54 -4.32 12.21
C PHE A 233 2.88 -4.35 11.46
N LEU A 234 2.85 -4.32 10.12
CA LEU A 234 4.08 -4.36 9.31
C LEU A 234 4.92 -3.06 9.42
N ALA A 235 4.31 -1.94 9.76
CA ALA A 235 4.99 -0.66 9.99
C ALA A 235 5.68 -0.59 11.36
N SER A 236 5.29 -1.43 12.32
CA SER A 236 5.68 -1.34 13.72
C SER A 236 6.83 -2.29 14.10
N ASP A 237 7.23 -2.26 15.39
CA ASP A 237 8.24 -3.15 15.95
C ASP A 237 7.70 -4.58 16.17
N ALA A 238 6.37 -4.76 16.14
CA ALA A 238 5.75 -6.08 16.20
C ALA A 238 6.16 -7.00 15.04
N SER A 239 6.61 -6.43 13.92
CA SER A 239 7.09 -7.16 12.73
C SER A 239 8.62 -7.09 12.53
N SER A 240 9.40 -6.73 13.56
CA SER A 240 10.85 -6.46 13.46
C SER A 240 11.69 -7.62 12.93
N PHE A 241 11.16 -8.84 12.86
CA PHE A 241 11.85 -10.02 12.31
C PHE A 241 11.13 -10.61 11.09
N ILE A 242 10.31 -9.77 10.38
CA ILE A 242 9.53 -10.19 9.21
C ILE A 242 9.99 -9.38 8.00
N THR A 243 10.54 -10.05 6.98
CA THR A 243 10.90 -9.44 5.70
C THR A 243 10.69 -10.42 4.54
N GLY A 244 10.38 -9.92 3.36
CA GLY A 244 10.15 -10.70 2.13
C GLY A 244 8.83 -11.47 2.10
N GLN A 245 7.92 -11.21 3.06
CA GLN A 245 6.65 -11.92 3.15
C GLN A 245 5.54 -11.25 2.33
N VAL A 246 4.61 -12.07 1.87
CA VAL A 246 3.34 -11.65 1.27
C VAL A 246 2.23 -12.15 2.18
N LEU A 247 1.53 -11.23 2.83
CA LEU A 247 0.47 -11.55 3.77
C LEU A 247 -0.90 -11.30 3.13
N PRO A 248 -1.69 -12.34 2.83
CA PRO A 248 -3.09 -12.17 2.45
C PRO A 248 -3.92 -11.61 3.62
N VAL A 249 -4.72 -10.56 3.33
CA VAL A 249 -5.69 -9.98 4.27
C VAL A 249 -7.03 -9.92 3.53
N ASP A 250 -7.60 -11.09 3.29
CA ASP A 250 -8.62 -11.32 2.27
C ASP A 250 -9.78 -12.23 2.75
N GLY A 251 -9.89 -12.46 4.06
CA GLY A 251 -10.93 -13.29 4.64
C GLY A 251 -10.81 -14.78 4.29
N GLY A 252 -9.60 -15.22 3.89
CA GLY A 252 -9.30 -16.61 3.51
C GLY A 252 -9.54 -16.92 2.03
N LEU A 253 -9.69 -15.87 1.17
CA LEU A 253 -9.89 -16.06 -0.27
C LEU A 253 -8.75 -16.86 -0.91
N VAL A 254 -7.53 -16.65 -0.44
CA VAL A 254 -6.32 -17.37 -0.87
C VAL A 254 -5.65 -17.99 0.34
N MET A 255 -5.57 -19.31 0.35
CA MET A 255 -4.90 -20.12 1.39
C MET A 255 -3.93 -21.10 0.73
#